data_ab9d142a5ceaa5eac70faaea2f61ea4c
#
_entry.id   ab9d142a5ceaa5eac70faaea2f61ea4c
#
_cell.length_a   1.000
_cell.length_b   1.000
_cell.length_c   1.000
_cell.angle_alpha   90.00
_cell.angle_beta   90.00
_cell.angle_gamma   90.00
#
_symmetry.space_group_name_H-M   'P 1'
#
loop_
_entity.id
_entity.type
_entity.pdbx_description
1 polymer ?
#
loop_
_entity_poly.entity_id
_entity_poly.type
_entity_poly.pdbx_seq_one_letter_code
_entity_poly.pdbx_strand_id
1 'polypeptide(L)'
;MTVSRWGDAADLGARGRYFDAWRILDRLEHEPAPLPSLAASMRASHLRQIGEIEAALRHDERALACASEEQSSADARIGLAADAVAAGRPSDAHAPLAQAASDAFPNWRTSTRWHWVSAELALAEGRPEDAIDHAQRALSACEGLSDRHAAKSRVIAEAARGASGRSGLGADLLAAAAVARVSHLATLQWPIALVAADLTASGAVTRELVAEGPRLHREGAAAVRTIAEGLPESLRGAWLRGPAAARLLGDGE
;
A
#
# COMPACT_ATOMS: atom_id res chain seq x y z
N MET A 1 15.71 -13.67 -17.04
CA MET A 1 15.26 -14.58 -15.96
C MET A 1 15.12 -13.89 -14.60
N THR A 2 15.95 -12.94 -14.19
CA THR A 2 15.95 -12.32 -12.86
C THR A 2 14.84 -11.27 -12.65
N VAL A 3 14.50 -10.47 -13.65
CA VAL A 3 13.38 -9.50 -13.60
C VAL A 3 12.02 -10.20 -13.41
N SER A 4 11.84 -11.40 -14.00
CA SER A 4 10.67 -12.27 -13.79
C SER A 4 10.49 -12.63 -12.30
N ARG A 5 11.56 -12.98 -11.59
CA ARG A 5 11.49 -13.36 -10.16
C ARG A 5 11.06 -12.22 -9.24
N TRP A 6 11.50 -10.98 -9.53
CA TRP A 6 11.04 -9.81 -8.79
C TRP A 6 9.53 -9.60 -9.01
N GLY A 7 9.05 -9.77 -10.25
CA GLY A 7 7.62 -9.75 -10.57
C GLY A 7 6.84 -10.83 -9.80
N ASP A 8 7.36 -12.05 -9.76
CA ASP A 8 6.73 -13.16 -9.01
C ASP A 8 6.61 -12.82 -7.52
N ALA A 9 7.65 -12.22 -6.90
CA ALA A 9 7.60 -11.77 -5.51
C ALA A 9 6.57 -10.66 -5.30
N ALA A 10 6.45 -9.72 -6.25
CA ALA A 10 5.44 -8.66 -6.21
C ALA A 10 4.01 -9.20 -6.28
N ASP A 11 3.76 -10.21 -7.12
CA ASP A 11 2.46 -10.84 -7.26
C ASP A 11 2.08 -11.68 -6.04
N LEU A 12 3.02 -12.44 -5.49
CA LEU A 12 2.82 -13.18 -4.24
C LEU A 12 2.52 -12.22 -3.08
N GLY A 13 3.28 -11.14 -2.96
CA GLY A 13 3.07 -10.11 -1.95
C GLY A 13 1.69 -9.46 -2.07
N ALA A 14 1.26 -9.11 -3.28
CA ALA A 14 -0.06 -8.52 -3.53
C ALA A 14 -1.22 -9.44 -3.13
N ARG A 15 -1.02 -10.74 -3.21
CA ARG A 15 -1.98 -11.78 -2.77
C ARG A 15 -1.89 -12.11 -1.29
N GLY A 16 -1.02 -11.46 -0.51
CA GLY A 16 -0.81 -11.71 0.91
C GLY A 16 0.08 -12.93 1.23
N ARG A 17 0.72 -13.54 0.23
CA ARG A 17 1.63 -14.68 0.39
C ARG A 17 3.05 -14.21 0.72
N TYR A 18 3.20 -13.51 1.82
CA TYR A 18 4.45 -12.86 2.17
C TYR A 18 5.61 -13.81 2.41
N PHE A 19 5.39 -14.95 3.07
CA PHE A 19 6.46 -15.94 3.30
C PHE A 19 7.06 -16.43 1.99
N ASP A 20 6.23 -16.77 1.01
CA ASP A 20 6.69 -17.21 -0.31
C ASP A 20 7.40 -16.08 -1.07
N ALA A 21 6.86 -14.87 -1.02
CA ALA A 21 7.50 -13.69 -1.60
C ALA A 21 8.89 -13.45 -0.98
N TRP A 22 9.02 -13.54 0.35
CA TRP A 22 10.28 -13.30 1.05
C TRP A 22 11.34 -14.32 0.70
N ARG A 23 11.00 -15.58 0.47
CA ARG A 23 11.95 -16.61 -0.02
C ARG A 23 12.54 -16.26 -1.40
N ILE A 24 11.78 -15.56 -2.24
CA ILE A 24 12.30 -15.04 -3.50
C ILE A 24 13.18 -13.82 -3.24
N LEU A 25 12.74 -12.89 -2.40
CA LEU A 25 13.49 -11.68 -2.06
C LEU A 25 14.84 -12.02 -1.41
N ASP A 26 14.92 -13.02 -0.53
CA ASP A 26 16.16 -13.48 0.08
C ASP A 26 17.21 -13.87 -0.98
N ARG A 27 16.78 -14.47 -2.09
CA ARG A 27 17.69 -14.82 -3.19
C ARG A 27 18.11 -13.60 -3.99
N LEU A 28 17.20 -12.64 -4.19
CA LEU A 28 17.46 -11.41 -4.95
C LEU A 28 18.41 -10.47 -4.20
N GLU A 29 18.51 -10.56 -2.88
CA GLU A 29 19.47 -9.80 -2.06
C GLU A 29 20.94 -10.16 -2.37
N HIS A 30 21.20 -11.32 -2.99
CA HIS A 30 22.52 -11.80 -3.38
C HIS A 30 22.81 -11.67 -4.88
N GLU A 31 21.89 -11.10 -5.63
CA GLU A 31 22.03 -10.87 -7.07
C GLU A 31 22.73 -9.51 -7.34
N PRO A 32 23.19 -9.27 -8.57
CA PRO A 32 23.74 -7.96 -8.94
C PRO A 32 22.74 -6.83 -8.77
N ALA A 33 23.25 -5.62 -8.57
CA ALA A 33 22.46 -4.40 -8.53
C ALA A 33 21.58 -4.25 -9.80
N PRO A 34 20.38 -3.64 -9.69
CA PRO A 34 19.79 -3.00 -8.50
C PRO A 34 18.95 -3.93 -7.61
N LEU A 35 18.98 -5.25 -7.83
CA LEU A 35 18.07 -6.20 -7.21
C LEU A 35 18.12 -6.24 -5.67
N PRO A 36 19.28 -6.13 -5.00
CA PRO A 36 19.33 -6.08 -3.54
C PRO A 36 18.51 -4.92 -2.95
N SER A 37 18.63 -3.73 -3.53
CA SER A 37 17.86 -2.56 -3.10
C SER A 37 16.35 -2.75 -3.32
N LEU A 38 15.96 -3.22 -4.51
CA LEU A 38 14.56 -3.46 -4.87
C LEU A 38 13.93 -4.56 -3.98
N ALA A 39 14.69 -5.60 -3.63
CA ALA A 39 14.24 -6.68 -2.75
C ALA A 39 14.00 -6.16 -1.33
N ALA A 40 14.94 -5.37 -0.80
CA ALA A 40 14.83 -4.78 0.53
C ALA A 40 13.63 -3.81 0.62
N SER A 41 13.46 -2.91 -0.35
CA SER A 41 12.30 -1.99 -0.41
C SER A 41 10.96 -2.74 -0.52
N MET A 42 10.90 -3.85 -1.27
CA MET A 42 9.68 -4.66 -1.34
C MET A 42 9.37 -5.33 -0.01
N ARG A 43 10.38 -5.88 0.66
CA ARG A 43 10.21 -6.46 2.01
C ARG A 43 9.75 -5.42 3.02
N ALA A 44 10.33 -4.22 3.01
CA ALA A 44 9.88 -3.10 3.83
C ALA A 44 8.39 -2.78 3.60
N SER A 45 7.96 -2.71 2.33
CA SER A 45 6.55 -2.50 1.99
C SER A 45 5.63 -3.58 2.57
N HIS A 46 6.04 -4.86 2.53
CA HIS A 46 5.26 -5.95 3.12
C HIS A 46 5.17 -5.83 4.65
N LEU A 47 6.28 -5.54 5.31
CA LEU A 47 6.36 -5.37 6.76
C LEU A 47 5.49 -4.19 7.23
N ARG A 48 5.55 -3.06 6.53
CA ARG A 48 4.71 -1.88 6.82
C ARG A 48 3.23 -2.21 6.74
N GLN A 49 2.81 -2.99 5.74
CA GLN A 49 1.40 -3.38 5.57
C GLN A 49 0.86 -4.23 6.73
N ILE A 50 1.72 -4.96 7.42
CA ILE A 50 1.33 -5.76 8.59
C ILE A 50 1.63 -5.09 9.92
N GLY A 51 2.05 -3.81 9.92
CA GLY A 51 2.30 -3.01 11.12
C GLY A 51 3.69 -3.18 11.73
N GLU A 52 4.59 -3.92 11.11
CA GLU A 52 5.98 -4.13 11.56
C GLU A 52 6.88 -2.94 11.12
N ILE A 53 6.55 -1.73 11.57
CA ILE A 53 7.12 -0.48 11.06
C ILE A 53 8.62 -0.37 11.32
N GLU A 54 9.10 -0.75 12.51
CA GLU A 54 10.54 -0.71 12.82
C GLU A 54 11.36 -1.68 11.97
N ALA A 55 10.77 -2.82 11.62
CA ALA A 55 11.39 -3.77 10.71
C ALA A 55 11.37 -3.23 9.27
N ALA A 56 10.29 -2.58 8.85
CA ALA A 56 10.20 -1.93 7.54
C ALA A 56 11.29 -0.86 7.38
N LEU A 57 11.43 0.03 8.37
CA LEU A 57 12.45 1.09 8.39
C LEU A 57 13.86 0.53 8.16
N ARG A 58 14.25 -0.51 8.91
CA ARG A 58 15.57 -1.14 8.72
C ARG A 58 15.80 -1.69 7.31
N HIS A 59 14.75 -2.21 6.69
CA HIS A 59 14.82 -2.70 5.31
C HIS A 59 14.89 -1.58 4.28
N ASP A 60 14.16 -0.46 4.46
CA ASP A 60 14.26 0.69 3.56
C ASP A 60 15.59 1.46 3.73
N GLU A 61 16.16 1.55 4.95
CA GLU A 61 17.54 2.02 5.19
C GLU A 61 18.57 1.16 4.44
N ARG A 62 18.44 -0.17 4.54
CA ARG A 62 19.27 -1.10 3.78
C ARG A 62 19.09 -0.95 2.27
N ALA A 63 17.85 -0.77 1.81
CA ALA A 63 17.58 -0.53 0.41
C ALA A 63 18.29 0.71 -0.11
N LEU A 64 18.28 1.80 0.67
CA LEU A 64 18.99 3.03 0.32
C LEU A 64 20.51 2.82 0.30
N ALA A 65 21.07 2.10 1.28
CA ALA A 65 22.49 1.78 1.34
C ALA A 65 22.98 0.90 0.16
N CYS A 66 22.09 0.04 -0.39
CA CYS A 66 22.39 -0.82 -1.55
C CYS A 66 21.97 -0.21 -2.89
N ALA A 67 21.38 1.01 -2.89
CA ALA A 67 20.91 1.65 -4.12
C ALA A 67 22.11 2.01 -5.00
N SER A 68 22.03 1.63 -6.28
CA SER A 68 23.13 1.81 -7.26
C SER A 68 22.75 2.70 -8.42
N GLU A 69 21.49 3.06 -8.51
CA GLU A 69 20.93 3.91 -9.57
C GLU A 69 19.80 4.77 -9.00
N GLU A 70 19.44 5.81 -9.72
CA GLU A 70 18.45 6.81 -9.31
C GLU A 70 17.10 6.22 -8.95
N GLN A 71 16.59 5.28 -9.75
CA GLN A 71 15.33 4.62 -9.49
C GLN A 71 15.32 3.87 -8.16
N SER A 72 16.34 3.07 -7.86
CA SER A 72 16.40 2.29 -6.62
C SER A 72 16.59 3.21 -5.40
N SER A 73 17.33 4.30 -5.56
CA SER A 73 17.49 5.34 -4.54
C SER A 73 16.16 6.06 -4.25
N ALA A 74 15.43 6.47 -5.31
CA ALA A 74 14.12 7.10 -5.16
C ALA A 74 13.11 6.13 -4.51
N ASP A 75 13.05 4.87 -4.94
CA ASP A 75 12.17 3.85 -4.35
C ASP A 75 12.43 3.65 -2.86
N ALA A 76 13.69 3.61 -2.43
CA ALA A 76 14.07 3.48 -1.02
C ALA A 76 13.68 4.72 -0.20
N ARG A 77 13.92 5.94 -0.72
CA ARG A 77 13.51 7.18 -0.04
C ARG A 77 11.99 7.30 0.09
N ILE A 78 11.24 6.91 -0.94
CA ILE A 78 9.77 6.83 -0.85
C ILE A 78 9.34 5.85 0.24
N GLY A 79 10.06 4.73 0.38
CA GLY A 79 9.85 3.76 1.46
C GLY A 79 10.06 4.37 2.85
N LEU A 80 11.21 5.05 3.07
CA LEU A 80 11.50 5.74 4.32
C LEU A 80 10.45 6.79 4.69
N ALA A 81 9.95 7.54 3.70
CA ALA A 81 8.86 8.49 3.92
C ALA A 81 7.56 7.78 4.34
N ALA A 82 7.23 6.66 3.70
CA ALA A 82 6.06 5.86 4.05
C ALA A 82 6.17 5.26 5.46
N ASP A 83 7.37 4.85 5.89
CA ASP A 83 7.64 4.38 7.25
C ASP A 83 7.42 5.49 8.28
N ALA A 84 7.88 6.71 7.99
CA ALA A 84 7.68 7.86 8.85
C ALA A 84 6.18 8.20 9.02
N VAL A 85 5.41 8.20 7.93
CA VAL A 85 3.96 8.40 7.98
C VAL A 85 3.29 7.30 8.80
N ALA A 86 3.63 6.02 8.54
CA ALA A 86 3.06 4.87 9.24
C ALA A 86 3.43 4.84 10.73
N ALA A 87 4.58 5.40 11.11
CA ALA A 87 5.01 5.57 12.49
C ALA A 87 4.33 6.75 13.22
N GLY A 88 3.43 7.48 12.55
CA GLY A 88 2.82 8.70 13.12
C GLY A 88 3.78 9.89 13.24
N ARG A 89 4.83 9.92 12.47
CA ARG A 89 5.83 10.99 12.41
C ARG A 89 5.85 11.69 11.05
N PRO A 90 4.74 12.34 10.63
CA PRO A 90 4.61 12.90 9.28
C PRO A 90 5.70 13.94 8.96
N SER A 91 6.20 14.70 9.93
CA SER A 91 7.30 15.66 9.74
C SER A 91 8.58 15.02 9.18
N ASP A 92 8.85 13.75 9.53
CA ASP A 92 10.05 13.04 9.12
C ASP A 92 9.96 12.55 7.65
N ALA A 93 8.76 12.56 7.05
CA ALA A 93 8.54 12.12 5.67
C ALA A 93 8.95 13.17 4.62
N HIS A 94 8.99 14.45 4.97
CA HIS A 94 9.24 15.53 4.00
C HIS A 94 10.60 15.44 3.33
N ALA A 95 11.66 15.26 4.11
CA ALA A 95 13.01 15.24 3.57
C ALA A 95 13.26 14.06 2.61
N PRO A 96 12.90 12.81 2.94
CA PRO A 96 13.00 11.70 2.01
C PRO A 96 12.17 11.90 0.72
N LEU A 97 10.94 12.43 0.83
CA LEU A 97 10.11 12.71 -0.35
C LEU A 97 10.69 13.78 -1.25
N ALA A 98 11.20 14.86 -0.66
CA ALA A 98 11.85 15.94 -1.42
C ALA A 98 13.09 15.42 -2.15
N GLN A 99 13.91 14.59 -1.49
CA GLN A 99 15.09 13.98 -2.10
C GLN A 99 14.72 12.98 -3.21
N ALA A 100 13.61 12.27 -3.08
CA ALA A 100 13.14 11.35 -4.12
C ALA A 100 12.57 12.07 -5.36
N ALA A 101 12.11 13.31 -5.21
CA ALA A 101 11.48 14.12 -6.26
C ALA A 101 12.45 15.09 -6.98
N SER A 102 13.75 15.06 -6.65
CA SER A 102 14.73 16.04 -7.14
C SER A 102 14.91 16.05 -8.67
N ASP A 103 14.54 14.95 -9.33
CA ASP A 103 14.53 14.81 -10.79
C ASP A 103 13.17 14.25 -11.28
N ALA A 104 12.93 14.38 -12.58
CA ALA A 104 11.77 13.73 -13.20
C ALA A 104 11.84 12.23 -12.91
N PHE A 105 10.75 11.68 -12.32
CA PHE A 105 10.72 10.26 -11.94
C PHE A 105 11.12 9.36 -13.11
N PRO A 106 12.04 8.42 -12.93
CA PRO A 106 12.58 7.60 -14.01
C PRO A 106 11.53 6.71 -14.67
N ASN A 107 10.40 6.46 -14.00
CA ASN A 107 9.30 5.66 -14.56
C ASN A 107 7.97 5.94 -13.84
N TRP A 108 6.88 5.48 -14.48
CA TRP A 108 5.51 5.63 -13.98
C TRP A 108 5.30 5.02 -12.58
N ARG A 109 5.95 3.90 -12.26
CA ARG A 109 5.78 3.20 -11.00
C ARG A 109 6.35 4.01 -9.82
N THR A 110 7.54 4.58 -9.98
CA THR A 110 8.16 5.44 -8.95
C THR A 110 7.34 6.72 -8.75
N SER A 111 6.89 7.35 -9.85
CA SER A 111 5.99 8.50 -9.80
C SER A 111 4.69 8.17 -9.05
N THR A 112 4.04 7.07 -9.40
CA THR A 112 2.81 6.62 -8.72
C THR A 112 3.02 6.42 -7.22
N ARG A 113 4.11 5.75 -6.82
CA ARG A 113 4.43 5.50 -5.41
C ARG A 113 4.72 6.79 -4.65
N TRP A 114 5.45 7.70 -5.25
CA TRP A 114 5.72 9.01 -4.66
C TRP A 114 4.42 9.76 -4.37
N HIS A 115 3.51 9.80 -5.34
CA HIS A 115 2.22 10.43 -5.18
C HIS A 115 1.34 9.74 -4.13
N TRP A 116 1.39 8.41 -3.99
CA TRP A 116 0.66 7.73 -2.91
C TRP A 116 1.14 8.18 -1.54
N VAL A 117 2.45 8.17 -1.32
CA VAL A 117 3.02 8.56 -0.01
C VAL A 117 2.81 10.04 0.26
N SER A 118 2.86 10.91 -0.76
CA SER A 118 2.52 12.32 -0.63
C SER A 118 1.04 12.53 -0.27
N ALA A 119 0.12 11.73 -0.81
CA ALA A 119 -1.28 11.76 -0.43
C ALA A 119 -1.50 11.27 1.00
N GLU A 120 -0.86 10.16 1.39
CA GLU A 120 -0.90 9.62 2.76
C GLU A 120 -0.33 10.63 3.77
N LEU A 121 0.77 11.33 3.44
CA LEU A 121 1.35 12.41 4.24
C LEU A 121 0.39 13.59 4.37
N ALA A 122 -0.19 14.05 3.27
CA ALA A 122 -1.16 15.16 3.28
C ALA A 122 -2.39 14.84 4.15
N LEU A 123 -2.89 13.59 4.11
CA LEU A 123 -3.96 13.14 5.01
C LEU A 123 -3.52 13.17 6.48
N ALA A 124 -2.33 12.69 6.79
CA ALA A 124 -1.79 12.70 8.15
C ALA A 124 -1.60 14.12 8.72
N GLU A 125 -1.40 15.10 7.84
CA GLU A 125 -1.26 16.52 8.19
C GLU A 125 -2.60 17.31 8.12
N GLY A 126 -3.72 16.64 7.86
CA GLY A 126 -5.04 17.28 7.78
C GLY A 126 -5.25 18.13 6.54
N ARG A 127 -4.57 17.82 5.42
CA ARG A 127 -4.66 18.51 4.13
C ARG A 127 -5.31 17.63 3.06
N PRO A 128 -6.62 17.33 3.18
CA PRO A 128 -7.27 16.35 2.32
C PRO A 128 -7.37 16.78 0.84
N GLU A 129 -7.42 18.09 0.55
CA GLU A 129 -7.44 18.56 -0.85
C GLU A 129 -6.10 18.28 -1.55
N ASP A 130 -4.97 18.49 -0.88
CA ASP A 130 -3.65 18.12 -1.43
C ASP A 130 -3.56 16.60 -1.65
N ALA A 131 -4.14 15.82 -0.74
CA ALA A 131 -4.19 14.38 -0.87
C ALA A 131 -5.00 13.92 -2.09
N ILE A 132 -6.12 14.58 -2.39
CA ILE A 132 -6.92 14.34 -3.59
C ILE A 132 -6.09 14.60 -4.84
N ASP A 133 -5.39 15.73 -4.91
CA ASP A 133 -4.54 16.08 -6.06
C ASP A 133 -3.44 15.05 -6.28
N HIS A 134 -2.77 14.63 -5.21
CA HIS A 134 -1.76 13.58 -5.30
C HIS A 134 -2.34 12.23 -5.73
N ALA A 135 -3.48 11.82 -5.20
CA ALA A 135 -4.13 10.55 -5.58
C ALA A 135 -4.56 10.55 -7.06
N GLN A 136 -5.03 11.69 -7.58
CA GLN A 136 -5.37 11.84 -9.00
C GLN A 136 -4.12 11.74 -9.90
N ARG A 137 -3.02 12.39 -9.53
CA ARG A 137 -1.74 12.28 -10.25
C ARG A 137 -1.19 10.86 -10.21
N ALA A 138 -1.32 10.15 -9.07
CA ALA A 138 -0.97 8.75 -8.98
C ALA A 138 -1.79 7.89 -9.95
N LEU A 139 -3.11 8.12 -10.04
CA LEU A 139 -3.98 7.43 -10.98
C LEU A 139 -3.56 7.70 -12.42
N SER A 140 -3.39 8.97 -12.80
CA SER A 140 -2.97 9.36 -14.15
C SER A 140 -1.61 8.74 -14.55
N ALA A 141 -0.67 8.60 -13.61
CA ALA A 141 0.64 8.02 -13.87
C ALA A 141 0.61 6.51 -14.18
N CYS A 142 -0.40 5.77 -13.69
CA CYS A 142 -0.46 4.30 -13.81
C CYS A 142 -1.66 3.78 -14.60
N GLU A 143 -2.58 4.65 -15.02
CA GLU A 143 -3.78 4.25 -15.77
C GLU A 143 -3.40 3.62 -17.12
N GLY A 144 -4.03 2.49 -17.44
CA GLY A 144 -3.67 1.71 -18.63
C GLY A 144 -2.36 0.93 -18.56
N LEU A 145 -1.54 1.14 -17.50
CA LEU A 145 -0.26 0.46 -17.29
C LEU A 145 -0.33 -0.63 -16.21
N SER A 146 -1.15 -0.41 -15.17
CA SER A 146 -1.28 -1.38 -14.07
C SER A 146 -2.59 -1.21 -13.31
N ASP A 147 -3.50 -2.16 -13.48
CA ASP A 147 -4.80 -2.19 -12.79
C ASP A 147 -4.65 -2.19 -11.26
N ARG A 148 -3.65 -2.89 -10.73
CA ARG A 148 -3.35 -2.92 -9.29
C ARG A 148 -2.99 -1.55 -8.75
N HIS A 149 -2.14 -0.80 -9.46
CA HIS A 149 -1.74 0.55 -9.06
C HIS A 149 -2.91 1.53 -9.21
N ALA A 150 -3.66 1.44 -10.29
CA ALA A 150 -4.87 2.23 -10.50
C ALA A 150 -5.91 1.97 -9.40
N ALA A 151 -6.13 0.70 -9.02
CA ALA A 151 -7.03 0.35 -7.92
C ALA A 151 -6.58 0.97 -6.59
N LYS A 152 -5.29 0.87 -6.21
CA LYS A 152 -4.77 1.53 -4.99
C LYS A 152 -4.95 3.05 -5.06
N SER A 153 -4.66 3.68 -6.18
CA SER A 153 -4.84 5.13 -6.36
C SER A 153 -6.29 5.57 -6.13
N ARG A 154 -7.28 4.78 -6.64
CA ARG A 154 -8.70 5.03 -6.40
C ARG A 154 -9.09 4.91 -4.93
N VAL A 155 -8.55 3.91 -4.20
CA VAL A 155 -8.79 3.78 -2.76
C VAL A 155 -8.30 5.00 -2.00
N ILE A 156 -7.10 5.48 -2.28
CA ILE A 156 -6.52 6.68 -1.65
C ILE A 156 -7.36 7.91 -1.99
N ALA A 157 -7.79 8.06 -3.24
CA ALA A 157 -8.63 9.18 -3.68
C ALA A 157 -9.98 9.21 -2.96
N GLU A 158 -10.64 8.05 -2.80
CA GLU A 158 -11.91 7.98 -2.07
C GLU A 158 -11.74 8.30 -0.59
N ALA A 159 -10.69 7.79 0.04
CA ALA A 159 -10.37 8.12 1.43
C ALA A 159 -10.11 9.62 1.61
N ALA A 160 -9.36 10.24 0.69
CA ALA A 160 -9.07 11.67 0.72
C ALA A 160 -10.34 12.52 0.51
N ARG A 161 -11.21 12.15 -0.43
CA ARG A 161 -12.50 12.81 -0.64
C ARG A 161 -13.42 12.71 0.59
N GLY A 162 -13.41 11.54 1.25
CA GLY A 162 -14.12 11.35 2.52
C GLY A 162 -13.61 12.29 3.61
N ALA A 163 -12.30 12.37 3.77
CA ALA A 163 -11.66 13.27 4.73
C ALA A 163 -11.93 14.77 4.45
N SER A 164 -12.15 15.14 3.18
CA SER A 164 -12.54 16.51 2.79
C SER A 164 -14.04 16.80 2.94
N GLY A 165 -14.84 15.83 3.40
CA GLY A 165 -16.28 15.99 3.60
C GLY A 165 -17.11 15.96 2.31
N ARG A 166 -16.59 15.46 1.19
CA ARG A 166 -17.32 15.31 -0.06
C ARG A 166 -18.40 14.23 0.06
N SER A 167 -19.46 14.34 -0.72
CA SER A 167 -20.60 13.41 -0.74
C SER A 167 -20.67 12.63 -2.07
N GLY A 168 -21.53 11.61 -2.11
CA GLY A 168 -21.73 10.77 -3.30
C GLY A 168 -20.58 9.84 -3.59
N LEU A 169 -19.81 9.45 -2.54
CA LEU A 169 -18.61 8.64 -2.64
C LEU A 169 -18.92 7.15 -2.84
N GLY A 170 -17.99 6.42 -3.44
CA GLY A 170 -18.03 4.96 -3.55
C GLY A 170 -17.77 4.39 -4.94
N ALA A 171 -17.95 5.16 -6.02
CA ALA A 171 -17.78 4.64 -7.37
C ALA A 171 -16.34 4.14 -7.62
N ASP A 172 -15.34 4.94 -7.28
CA ASP A 172 -13.93 4.59 -7.42
C ASP A 172 -13.55 3.41 -6.49
N LEU A 173 -14.13 3.37 -5.28
CA LEU A 173 -13.89 2.28 -4.35
C LEU A 173 -14.47 0.95 -4.85
N LEU A 174 -15.68 0.96 -5.45
CA LEU A 174 -16.29 -0.22 -6.06
C LEU A 174 -15.51 -0.70 -7.29
N ALA A 175 -15.00 0.23 -8.11
CA ALA A 175 -14.12 -0.12 -9.23
C ALA A 175 -12.80 -0.77 -8.74
N ALA A 176 -12.20 -0.23 -7.69
CA ALA A 176 -11.02 -0.83 -7.05
C ALA A 176 -11.31 -2.22 -6.48
N ALA A 177 -12.48 -2.40 -5.83
CA ALA A 177 -12.92 -3.69 -5.30
C ALA A 177 -13.10 -4.75 -6.38
N ALA A 178 -13.64 -4.39 -7.54
CA ALA A 178 -13.78 -5.29 -8.67
C ALA A 178 -12.42 -5.81 -9.16
N VAL A 179 -11.43 -4.92 -9.30
CA VAL A 179 -10.04 -5.29 -9.66
C VAL A 179 -9.41 -6.19 -8.59
N ALA A 180 -9.54 -5.80 -7.30
CA ALA A 180 -8.94 -6.55 -6.20
C ALA A 180 -9.50 -7.97 -6.09
N ARG A 181 -10.78 -8.16 -6.40
CA ARG A 181 -11.47 -9.44 -6.42
C ARG A 181 -10.98 -10.33 -7.56
N VAL A 182 -10.98 -9.82 -8.79
CA VAL A 182 -10.60 -10.59 -9.99
C VAL A 182 -9.13 -11.00 -9.93
N SER A 183 -8.27 -10.14 -9.42
CA SER A 183 -6.83 -10.38 -9.33
C SER A 183 -6.37 -10.97 -7.99
N HIS A 184 -7.30 -11.29 -7.09
CA HIS A 184 -7.03 -11.85 -5.76
C HIS A 184 -6.03 -11.00 -4.93
N LEU A 185 -6.19 -9.67 -4.94
CA LEU A 185 -5.31 -8.74 -4.26
C LEU A 185 -5.70 -8.57 -2.77
N ALA A 186 -5.34 -9.54 -1.94
CA ALA A 186 -5.65 -9.50 -0.51
C ALA A 186 -5.18 -8.20 0.16
N THR A 187 -4.05 -7.67 -0.28
CA THR A 187 -3.48 -6.41 0.24
C THR A 187 -4.29 -5.16 -0.11
N LEU A 188 -5.25 -5.24 -1.03
CA LEU A 188 -6.20 -4.17 -1.31
C LEU A 188 -7.60 -4.46 -0.74
N GLN A 189 -8.00 -5.70 -0.62
CA GLN A 189 -9.35 -6.05 -0.17
C GLN A 189 -9.64 -5.58 1.27
N TRP A 190 -8.69 -5.76 2.21
CA TRP A 190 -8.92 -5.30 3.57
C TRP A 190 -8.93 -3.77 3.73
N PRO A 191 -8.05 -2.96 3.08
CA PRO A 191 -8.17 -1.51 3.13
C PRO A 191 -9.45 -0.99 2.49
N ILE A 192 -9.88 -1.58 1.36
CA ILE A 192 -11.14 -1.25 0.71
C ILE A 192 -12.31 -1.44 1.68
N ALA A 193 -12.35 -2.55 2.41
CA ALA A 193 -13.41 -2.81 3.38
C ALA A 193 -13.43 -1.79 4.51
N LEU A 194 -12.27 -1.38 5.02
CA LEU A 194 -12.16 -0.36 6.06
C LEU A 194 -12.58 1.03 5.57
N VAL A 195 -12.11 1.44 4.39
CA VAL A 195 -12.51 2.72 3.79
C VAL A 195 -14.01 2.74 3.50
N ALA A 196 -14.58 1.64 2.98
CA ALA A 196 -16.02 1.53 2.76
C ALA A 196 -16.83 1.69 4.06
N ALA A 197 -16.37 1.07 5.16
CA ALA A 197 -17.01 1.20 6.46
C ALA A 197 -16.96 2.64 7.00
N ASP A 198 -15.79 3.29 6.92
CA ASP A 198 -15.60 4.68 7.39
C ASP A 198 -16.45 5.67 6.57
N LEU A 199 -16.46 5.54 5.25
CA LEU A 199 -17.29 6.36 4.36
C LEU A 199 -18.79 6.13 4.62
N THR A 200 -19.21 4.88 4.82
CA THR A 200 -20.62 4.57 5.12
C THR A 200 -21.04 5.17 6.46
N ALA A 201 -20.19 5.12 7.47
CA ALA A 201 -20.44 5.72 8.77
C ALA A 201 -20.59 7.26 8.70
N SER A 202 -19.90 7.93 7.77
CA SER A 202 -20.05 9.37 7.54
C SER A 202 -21.37 9.75 6.84
N GLY A 203 -22.10 8.80 6.25
CA GLY A 203 -23.35 9.02 5.51
C GLY A 203 -23.18 9.67 4.14
N ALA A 204 -21.95 9.91 3.69
CA ALA A 204 -21.65 10.67 2.46
C ALA A 204 -21.52 9.80 1.21
N VAL A 205 -22.10 8.60 1.20
CA VAL A 205 -21.89 7.55 0.18
C VAL A 205 -23.09 7.32 -0.73
N THR A 206 -22.85 6.68 -1.87
CA THR A 206 -23.88 6.21 -2.78
C THR A 206 -24.61 5.00 -2.22
N ARG A 207 -25.85 4.75 -2.71
CA ARG A 207 -26.65 3.56 -2.32
C ARG A 207 -25.97 2.26 -2.72
N GLU A 208 -25.26 2.27 -3.81
CA GLU A 208 -24.51 1.13 -4.34
C GLU A 208 -23.41 0.71 -3.36
N LEU A 209 -22.66 1.66 -2.78
CA LEU A 209 -21.63 1.34 -1.79
C LEU A 209 -22.26 0.77 -0.51
N VAL A 210 -23.38 1.33 -0.04
CA VAL A 210 -24.12 0.79 1.12
C VAL A 210 -24.57 -0.65 0.85
N ALA A 211 -25.10 -0.94 -0.33
CA ALA A 211 -25.56 -2.29 -0.71
C ALA A 211 -24.41 -3.31 -0.79
N GLU A 212 -23.23 -2.89 -1.26
CA GLU A 212 -22.04 -3.76 -1.35
C GLU A 212 -21.26 -3.87 -0.03
N GLY A 213 -21.53 -3.01 0.95
CA GLY A 213 -20.82 -2.96 2.24
C GLY A 213 -20.65 -4.33 2.93
N PRO A 214 -21.72 -5.14 3.10
CA PRO A 214 -21.60 -6.46 3.72
C PRO A 214 -20.70 -7.42 2.94
N ARG A 215 -20.65 -7.30 1.62
CA ARG A 215 -19.77 -8.12 0.77
C ARG A 215 -18.31 -7.67 0.92
N LEU A 216 -18.06 -6.35 0.85
CA LEU A 216 -16.72 -5.79 1.04
C LEU A 216 -16.15 -6.16 2.40
N HIS A 217 -16.97 -6.12 3.45
CA HIS A 217 -16.56 -6.55 4.79
C HIS A 217 -16.12 -8.02 4.81
N ARG A 218 -16.92 -8.95 4.25
CA ARG A 218 -16.55 -10.37 4.16
C ARG A 218 -15.26 -10.59 3.37
N GLU A 219 -15.08 -9.90 2.24
CA GLU A 219 -13.89 -9.97 1.42
C GLU A 219 -12.66 -9.45 2.18
N GLY A 220 -12.80 -8.33 2.91
CA GLY A 220 -11.75 -7.78 3.77
C GLY A 220 -11.36 -8.72 4.91
N ALA A 221 -12.35 -9.32 5.59
CA ALA A 221 -12.11 -10.32 6.64
C ALA A 221 -11.40 -11.57 6.09
N ALA A 222 -11.81 -12.06 4.92
CA ALA A 222 -11.13 -13.17 4.24
C ALA A 222 -9.68 -12.80 3.87
N ALA A 223 -9.44 -11.57 3.41
CA ALA A 223 -8.10 -11.07 3.08
C ALA A 223 -7.18 -11.02 4.31
N VAL A 224 -7.70 -10.59 5.47
CA VAL A 224 -6.94 -10.60 6.74
C VAL A 224 -6.49 -12.02 7.10
N ARG A 225 -7.38 -13.02 6.97
CA ARG A 225 -7.04 -14.44 7.20
C ARG A 225 -6.02 -14.96 6.18
N THR A 226 -6.21 -14.65 4.90
CA THR A 226 -5.26 -15.02 3.83
C THR A 226 -3.86 -14.47 4.09
N ILE A 227 -3.76 -13.22 4.53
CA ILE A 227 -2.48 -12.62 4.91
C ILE A 227 -1.89 -13.34 6.13
N ALA A 228 -2.69 -13.64 7.15
CA ALA A 228 -2.24 -14.38 8.33
C ALA A 228 -1.64 -15.75 7.96
N GLU A 229 -2.30 -16.48 7.07
CA GLU A 229 -1.83 -17.77 6.55
C GLU A 229 -0.54 -17.63 5.73
N GLY A 230 -0.41 -16.52 4.99
CA GLY A 230 0.76 -16.19 4.18
C GLY A 230 1.95 -15.63 4.96
N LEU A 231 1.82 -15.41 6.28
CA LEU A 231 2.87 -14.90 7.15
C LEU A 231 3.65 -16.03 7.85
N PRO A 232 4.96 -15.80 8.17
CA PRO A 232 5.66 -16.63 9.14
C PRO A 232 4.90 -16.69 10.47
N GLU A 233 4.97 -17.82 11.15
CA GLU A 233 4.26 -18.06 12.42
C GLU A 233 4.54 -16.97 13.47
N SER A 234 5.79 -16.49 13.54
CA SER A 234 6.24 -15.45 14.48
C SER A 234 5.51 -14.10 14.30
N LEU A 235 5.00 -13.79 13.11
CA LEU A 235 4.32 -12.52 12.79
C LEU A 235 2.80 -12.65 12.74
N ARG A 236 2.29 -13.89 12.57
CA ARG A 236 0.86 -14.15 12.43
C ARG A 236 0.03 -13.62 13.59
N GLY A 237 0.49 -13.89 14.82
CA GLY A 237 -0.21 -13.44 16.03
C GLY A 237 -0.26 -11.92 16.18
N ALA A 238 0.82 -11.22 15.82
CA ALA A 238 0.85 -9.75 15.85
C ALA A 238 -0.12 -9.16 14.83
N TRP A 239 -0.14 -9.68 13.61
CA TRP A 239 -1.07 -9.27 12.55
C TRP A 239 -2.54 -9.46 12.97
N LEU A 240 -2.90 -10.63 13.53
CA LEU A 240 -4.29 -10.91 13.94
C LEU A 240 -4.76 -10.08 15.14
N ARG A 241 -3.85 -9.56 15.96
CA ARG A 241 -4.17 -8.58 17.01
C ARG A 241 -4.10 -7.12 16.55
N GLY A 242 -3.70 -6.89 15.31
CA GLY A 242 -3.59 -5.54 14.74
C GLY A 242 -4.95 -4.89 14.48
N PRO A 243 -4.98 -3.56 14.27
CA PRO A 243 -6.23 -2.80 14.16
C PRO A 243 -7.08 -3.20 12.97
N ALA A 244 -6.49 -3.64 11.86
CA ALA A 244 -7.24 -4.13 10.70
C ALA A 244 -8.02 -5.41 11.01
N ALA A 245 -7.38 -6.36 11.72
CA ALA A 245 -8.01 -7.61 12.13
C ALA A 245 -9.12 -7.34 13.17
N ALA A 246 -8.86 -6.53 14.19
CA ALA A 246 -9.85 -6.15 15.20
C ALA A 246 -11.12 -5.56 14.57
N ARG A 247 -10.98 -4.69 13.56
CA ARG A 247 -12.13 -4.08 12.88
C ARG A 247 -12.89 -5.03 11.93
N LEU A 248 -12.22 -5.99 11.31
CA LEU A 248 -12.81 -6.85 10.28
C LEU A 248 -13.20 -8.25 10.79
N LEU A 249 -12.53 -8.76 11.84
CA LEU A 249 -12.84 -10.07 12.42
C LEU A 249 -13.70 -9.97 13.69
N GLY A 250 -13.71 -8.79 14.34
CA GLY A 250 -14.34 -8.61 15.65
C GLY A 250 -13.44 -9.11 16.80
N ASP A 251 -13.79 -8.74 18.04
CA ASP A 251 -13.05 -9.11 19.25
C ASP A 251 -13.36 -10.57 19.67
N GLY A 252 -13.15 -11.55 18.84
CA GLY A 252 -13.52 -12.91 19.23
C GLY A 252 -13.22 -14.08 18.29
N GLU A 253 -12.37 -13.90 17.28
CA GLU A 253 -11.87 -15.07 16.52
C GLU A 253 -10.38 -15.31 16.72
#